data_082c6ed77614ff45ecb016aab905b9a7
#
_entry.id   082c6ed77614ff45ecb016aab905b9a7
#
_cell.length_a   1.000
_cell.length_b   1.000
_cell.length_c   1.000
_cell.angle_alpha   90.00
_cell.angle_beta   90.00
_cell.angle_gamma   90.00
#
_symmetry.space_group_name_H-M   'P 1'
#
loop_
_entity.id
_entity.type
_entity.pdbx_description
1 polymer ?
#
loop_
_entity_poly.entity_id
_entity_poly.type
_entity_poly.pdbx_seq_one_letter_code
_entity_poly.pdbx_strand_id
1 'polypeptide(L)'
;MKNINALLMGALISAVTLTAQAEGKWITLFDGEKVTGLRGYGQKDFPDGGWKVENGTIKTIPRGQGGKPRDLATDVSFTDFEFECEWKVSPGGNSGIMYRVLEQKKPAYVTGPELQVLDDERHADGKIRFPLRTAGSLYELIGKGMKAKPYNKAGEWNKVRIVFKKNNVQHWLNGAKIVEYTWGSDEIKALIQKSKFKTWEGFMQQPQGHIVIQHHGEEVWYRAIRVRKL
;
A
#
# COMPACT_ATOMS: atom_id res chain seq x y z
N MET A 1 -16.12 -35.20 -58.69
CA MET A 1 -16.86 -34.74 -57.52
C MET A 1 -15.97 -34.91 -56.33
N LYS A 2 -15.36 -33.84 -55.84
CA LYS A 2 -14.46 -33.85 -54.65
C LYS A 2 -15.14 -33.07 -53.54
N ASN A 3 -15.51 -33.74 -52.46
CA ASN A 3 -16.08 -33.13 -51.25
C ASN A 3 -14.96 -32.50 -50.42
N ILE A 4 -15.06 -31.21 -50.17
CA ILE A 4 -14.18 -30.45 -49.28
C ILE A 4 -14.93 -30.30 -47.96
N ASN A 5 -14.53 -31.01 -46.94
CA ASN A 5 -14.99 -30.83 -45.56
C ASN A 5 -14.23 -29.63 -44.95
N ALA A 6 -14.93 -28.53 -44.70
CA ALA A 6 -14.42 -27.40 -43.96
C ALA A 6 -14.60 -27.69 -42.46
N LEU A 7 -13.47 -27.83 -41.72
CA LEU A 7 -13.44 -27.91 -40.26
C LEU A 7 -13.55 -26.48 -39.70
N LEU A 8 -14.67 -26.16 -39.08
CA LEU A 8 -14.83 -24.94 -38.28
C LEU A 8 -14.18 -25.15 -36.91
N MET A 9 -13.05 -24.54 -36.75
CA MET A 9 -12.36 -24.43 -35.42
C MET A 9 -12.99 -23.28 -34.62
N GLY A 10 -13.92 -23.60 -33.72
CA GLY A 10 -14.50 -22.64 -32.79
C GLY A 10 -13.48 -22.23 -31.73
N ALA A 11 -13.02 -20.99 -31.74
CA ALA A 11 -12.23 -20.41 -30.69
C ALA A 11 -13.13 -20.14 -29.48
N LEU A 12 -12.97 -20.90 -28.40
CA LEU A 12 -13.55 -20.59 -27.09
C LEU A 12 -12.82 -19.37 -26.51
N ILE A 13 -13.45 -18.21 -26.60
CA ILE A 13 -13.03 -17.03 -25.84
C ILE A 13 -13.53 -17.23 -24.42
N SER A 14 -12.64 -17.64 -23.51
CA SER A 14 -12.90 -17.64 -22.08
C SER A 14 -13.02 -16.19 -21.60
N ALA A 15 -14.26 -15.70 -21.48
CA ALA A 15 -14.53 -14.44 -20.82
C ALA A 15 -14.18 -14.59 -19.34
N VAL A 16 -13.10 -13.96 -18.90
CA VAL A 16 -12.80 -13.77 -17.49
C VAL A 16 -13.85 -12.80 -16.97
N THR A 17 -14.88 -13.33 -16.33
CA THR A 17 -15.89 -12.55 -15.62
C THR A 17 -15.20 -11.93 -14.41
N LEU A 18 -14.90 -10.62 -14.48
CA LEU A 18 -14.54 -9.81 -13.35
C LEU A 18 -15.77 -9.75 -12.43
N THR A 19 -15.83 -10.63 -11.43
CA THR A 19 -16.91 -10.62 -10.45
C THR A 19 -16.86 -9.28 -9.69
N ALA A 20 -17.89 -8.46 -9.86
CA ALA A 20 -18.09 -7.26 -9.06
C ALA A 20 -18.12 -7.69 -7.57
N GLN A 21 -17.08 -7.35 -6.84
CA GLN A 21 -17.00 -7.66 -5.41
C GLN A 21 -18.03 -6.80 -4.66
N ALA A 22 -18.89 -7.46 -3.88
CA ALA A 22 -19.94 -6.80 -3.11
C ALA A 22 -19.35 -5.79 -2.11
N GLU A 23 -19.97 -4.60 -2.02
CA GLU A 23 -19.63 -3.59 -1.00
C GLU A 23 -19.61 -4.20 0.41
N GLY A 24 -18.67 -3.77 1.23
CA GLY A 24 -18.56 -4.16 2.64
C GLY A 24 -17.92 -5.52 2.92
N LYS A 25 -17.73 -6.40 1.92
CA LYS A 25 -17.11 -7.72 2.13
C LYS A 25 -15.58 -7.61 2.13
N TRP A 26 -14.94 -8.20 3.14
CA TRP A 26 -13.48 -8.25 3.19
C TRP A 26 -12.91 -9.17 2.11
N ILE A 27 -11.88 -8.69 1.47
CA ILE A 27 -11.03 -9.41 0.52
C ILE A 27 -9.72 -9.65 1.25
N THR A 28 -9.38 -10.90 1.49
CA THR A 28 -8.08 -11.26 2.05
C THR A 28 -7.04 -11.21 0.94
N LEU A 29 -6.01 -10.40 1.12
CA LEU A 29 -4.87 -10.28 0.19
C LEU A 29 -3.71 -11.20 0.59
N PHE A 30 -3.60 -11.51 1.89
CA PHE A 30 -2.69 -12.50 2.45
C PHE A 30 -3.26 -13.04 3.76
N ASP A 31 -3.38 -14.36 3.86
CA ASP A 31 -3.98 -15.08 4.99
C ASP A 31 -2.96 -15.70 5.96
N GLY A 32 -1.69 -15.63 5.65
CA GLY A 32 -0.59 -16.28 6.37
C GLY A 32 0.10 -17.37 5.57
N GLU A 33 -0.52 -17.86 4.51
CA GLU A 33 0.01 -18.92 3.64
C GLU A 33 0.02 -18.49 2.18
N LYS A 34 -1.10 -17.92 1.71
CA LYS A 34 -1.31 -17.60 0.31
C LYS A 34 -1.45 -16.11 0.08
N VAL A 35 -0.73 -15.62 -0.92
CA VAL A 35 -0.88 -14.27 -1.47
C VAL A 35 -1.95 -14.31 -2.57
N THR A 36 -3.03 -13.52 -2.39
CA THR A 36 -4.13 -13.42 -3.34
C THR A 36 -4.46 -11.95 -3.56
N GLY A 37 -4.31 -11.45 -4.78
CA GLY A 37 -4.62 -10.05 -5.08
C GLY A 37 -3.50 -9.05 -4.80
N LEU A 38 -2.26 -9.52 -4.64
CA LEU A 38 -1.05 -8.70 -4.59
C LEU A 38 -0.04 -9.18 -5.64
N ARG A 39 0.52 -8.24 -6.37
CA ARG A 39 1.56 -8.44 -7.39
C ARG A 39 2.67 -7.39 -7.26
N GLY A 40 3.77 -7.56 -7.96
CA GLY A 40 4.78 -6.53 -8.06
C GLY A 40 4.24 -5.28 -8.76
N TYR A 41 4.56 -4.10 -8.23
CA TYR A 41 4.21 -2.83 -8.90
C TYR A 41 4.80 -2.80 -10.31
N GLY A 42 3.94 -2.58 -11.31
CA GLY A 42 4.31 -2.64 -12.73
C GLY A 42 4.54 -4.05 -13.27
N GLN A 43 4.14 -5.10 -12.54
CA GLN A 43 4.27 -6.51 -12.93
C GLN A 43 2.93 -7.24 -12.88
N LYS A 44 2.87 -8.44 -13.45
CA LYS A 44 1.67 -9.30 -13.42
C LYS A 44 1.67 -10.25 -12.21
N ASP A 45 2.86 -10.64 -11.74
CA ASP A 45 3.04 -11.67 -10.75
C ASP A 45 3.64 -11.11 -9.45
N PHE A 46 3.58 -11.90 -8.37
CA PHE A 46 4.28 -11.60 -7.14
C PHE A 46 5.80 -11.54 -7.40
N PRO A 47 6.53 -10.50 -6.90
CA PRO A 47 7.90 -10.25 -7.34
C PRO A 47 8.89 -11.27 -6.76
N ASP A 48 9.63 -11.90 -7.65
CA ASP A 48 10.71 -12.79 -7.28
C ASP A 48 11.93 -12.02 -6.77
N GLY A 49 12.56 -12.51 -5.70
CA GLY A 49 13.79 -11.96 -5.12
C GLY A 49 13.66 -10.67 -4.29
N GLY A 50 12.47 -10.07 -4.23
CA GLY A 50 12.21 -8.90 -3.39
C GLY A 50 11.49 -9.23 -2.08
N TRP A 51 10.58 -10.18 -2.16
CA TRP A 51 9.71 -10.60 -1.08
C TRP A 51 9.72 -12.11 -0.92
N LYS A 52 9.42 -12.60 0.27
CA LYS A 52 9.18 -14.02 0.52
C LYS A 52 8.02 -14.21 1.50
N VAL A 53 7.34 -15.32 1.35
CA VAL A 53 6.34 -15.80 2.32
C VAL A 53 7.04 -16.75 3.25
N GLU A 54 7.04 -16.46 4.55
CA GLU A 54 7.60 -17.34 5.57
C GLU A 54 6.92 -17.10 6.92
N ASN A 55 6.75 -18.16 7.71
CA ASN A 55 6.25 -18.11 9.09
C ASN A 55 4.98 -17.25 9.25
N GLY A 56 4.00 -17.40 8.34
CA GLY A 56 2.74 -16.67 8.39
C GLY A 56 2.85 -15.19 8.00
N THR A 57 3.94 -14.78 7.36
CA THR A 57 4.19 -13.38 6.96
C THR A 57 4.65 -13.24 5.52
N ILE A 58 4.39 -12.08 4.92
CA ILE A 58 5.12 -11.59 3.75
C ILE A 58 6.25 -10.71 4.27
N LYS A 59 7.47 -11.01 3.87
CA LYS A 59 8.69 -10.36 4.36
C LYS A 59 9.51 -9.82 3.21
N THR A 60 10.05 -8.61 3.36
CA THR A 60 11.06 -8.06 2.44
C THR A 60 12.38 -8.81 2.57
N ILE A 61 13.06 -9.01 1.45
CA ILE A 61 14.45 -9.45 1.42
C ILE A 61 15.33 -8.19 1.36
N PRO A 62 16.09 -7.86 2.41
CA PRO A 62 16.88 -6.63 2.45
C PRO A 62 17.90 -6.54 1.30
N ARG A 63 18.20 -5.32 0.84
CA ARG A 63 19.23 -5.08 -0.19
C ARG A 63 20.57 -5.67 0.21
N GLY A 64 20.97 -5.53 1.46
CA GLY A 64 22.22 -6.10 2.00
C GLY A 64 22.27 -7.61 2.01
N GLN A 65 21.13 -8.30 1.76
CA GLN A 65 21.03 -9.76 1.62
C GLN A 65 20.71 -10.20 0.18
N GLY A 66 20.99 -9.35 -0.81
CA GLY A 66 20.74 -9.64 -2.23
C GLY A 66 19.29 -9.39 -2.68
N GLY A 67 18.46 -8.78 -1.86
CA GLY A 67 17.08 -8.44 -2.19
C GLY A 67 16.99 -7.46 -3.36
N LYS A 68 15.97 -7.68 -4.20
CA LYS A 68 15.64 -6.83 -5.36
C LYS A 68 14.38 -6.01 -5.02
N PRO A 69 14.50 -4.79 -4.45
CA PRO A 69 13.36 -4.02 -4.00
C PRO A 69 12.34 -3.78 -5.12
N ARG A 70 11.11 -4.17 -4.86
CA ARG A 70 9.95 -3.93 -5.69
C ARG A 70 8.73 -3.81 -4.79
N ASP A 71 7.97 -2.74 -4.94
CA ASP A 71 6.74 -2.55 -4.20
C ASP A 71 5.69 -3.60 -4.57
N LEU A 72 4.80 -3.94 -3.64
CA LEU A 72 3.62 -4.76 -3.91
C LEU A 72 2.43 -3.85 -4.18
N ALA A 73 1.65 -4.14 -5.22
CA ALA A 73 0.43 -3.43 -5.55
C ALA A 73 -0.76 -4.38 -5.51
N THR A 74 -1.94 -3.89 -5.15
CA THR A 74 -3.19 -4.65 -5.30
C THR A 74 -3.49 -4.89 -6.78
N ASP A 75 -4.08 -6.03 -7.12
CA ASP A 75 -4.46 -6.36 -8.51
C ASP A 75 -5.50 -5.39 -9.07
N VAL A 76 -6.39 -4.88 -8.20
CA VAL A 76 -7.48 -3.97 -8.55
C VAL A 76 -7.33 -2.61 -7.88
N SER A 77 -7.92 -1.59 -8.49
CA SER A 77 -8.00 -0.22 -7.97
C SER A 77 -9.21 -0.05 -7.05
N PHE A 78 -9.10 0.91 -6.12
CA PHE A 78 -10.15 1.26 -5.17
C PHE A 78 -10.45 2.76 -5.23
N THR A 79 -11.73 3.12 -5.11
CA THR A 79 -12.22 4.48 -4.89
C THR A 79 -12.41 4.71 -3.39
N ASP A 80 -13.47 4.15 -2.82
CA ASP A 80 -13.72 4.12 -1.38
C ASP A 80 -13.36 2.74 -0.83
N PHE A 81 -12.60 2.68 0.25
CA PHE A 81 -12.09 1.44 0.78
C PHE A 81 -11.74 1.51 2.27
N GLU A 82 -11.64 0.36 2.88
CA GLU A 82 -10.97 0.16 4.15
C GLU A 82 -9.91 -0.92 3.98
N PHE A 83 -8.68 -0.59 4.34
CA PHE A 83 -7.51 -1.48 4.27
C PHE A 83 -6.99 -1.73 5.68
N GLU A 84 -6.64 -2.96 6.00
CA GLU A 84 -5.99 -3.34 7.26
C GLU A 84 -4.82 -4.27 6.99
N CYS A 85 -3.77 -4.10 7.78
CA CYS A 85 -2.70 -5.08 7.94
C CYS A 85 -2.01 -4.92 9.29
N GLU A 86 -1.21 -5.93 9.64
CA GLU A 86 -0.21 -5.81 10.70
C GLU A 86 1.18 -5.77 10.08
N TRP A 87 2.05 -4.93 10.66
CA TRP A 87 3.43 -4.78 10.23
C TRP A 87 4.39 -4.80 11.41
N LYS A 88 5.62 -5.21 11.12
CA LYS A 88 6.75 -5.21 12.05
C LYS A 88 8.00 -4.82 11.27
N VAL A 89 8.84 -3.96 11.84
CA VAL A 89 10.11 -3.53 11.25
C VAL A 89 11.29 -4.04 12.05
N SER A 90 12.40 -4.28 11.38
CA SER A 90 13.70 -4.45 12.03
C SER A 90 14.19 -3.14 12.65
N PRO A 91 15.20 -3.16 13.54
CA PRO A 91 15.86 -1.93 13.99
C PRO A 91 16.36 -1.08 12.81
N GLY A 92 15.89 0.17 12.74
CA GLY A 92 16.13 1.08 11.61
C GLY A 92 15.32 0.77 10.35
N GLY A 93 14.30 -0.10 10.44
CA GLY A 93 13.48 -0.49 9.29
C GLY A 93 12.56 0.62 8.80
N ASN A 94 12.32 0.63 7.48
CA ASN A 94 11.47 1.58 6.77
C ASN A 94 10.64 0.88 5.70
N SER A 95 9.41 1.31 5.56
CA SER A 95 8.46 0.93 4.53
C SER A 95 7.31 1.97 4.52
N GLY A 96 6.26 1.71 3.72
CA GLY A 96 5.09 2.58 3.66
C GLY A 96 3.90 1.87 3.03
N ILE A 97 2.72 2.40 3.26
CA ILE A 97 1.49 1.95 2.62
C ILE A 97 0.90 3.14 1.86
N MET A 98 1.10 3.13 0.54
CA MET A 98 0.57 4.15 -0.36
C MET A 98 -0.82 3.75 -0.85
N TYR A 99 -1.65 4.72 -1.16
CA TYR A 99 -3.00 4.47 -1.65
C TYR A 99 -3.43 5.45 -2.74
N ARG A 100 -4.46 5.08 -3.50
CA ARG A 100 -4.85 5.76 -4.74
C ARG A 100 -3.67 6.00 -5.67
N VAL A 101 -2.77 5.01 -5.74
CA VAL A 101 -1.61 5.06 -6.62
C VAL A 101 -2.05 4.83 -8.07
N LEU A 102 -1.67 5.74 -8.96
CA LEU A 102 -1.73 5.51 -10.40
C LEU A 102 -0.51 4.68 -10.82
N GLU A 103 -0.75 3.47 -11.28
CA GLU A 103 0.33 2.62 -11.77
C GLU A 103 0.88 3.14 -13.10
N GLN A 104 2.16 3.42 -13.12
CA GLN A 104 2.88 3.99 -14.27
C GLN A 104 4.36 3.60 -14.22
N LYS A 105 5.17 4.03 -15.20
CA LYS A 105 6.62 3.77 -15.20
C LYS A 105 7.41 4.49 -14.08
N LYS A 106 6.80 5.51 -13.43
CA LYS A 106 7.39 6.21 -12.27
C LYS A 106 7.12 5.43 -10.98
N PRO A 107 7.91 5.64 -9.90
CA PRO A 107 7.66 5.03 -8.60
C PRO A 107 6.26 5.34 -8.04
N ALA A 108 5.72 4.43 -7.23
CA ALA A 108 4.37 4.54 -6.65
C ALA A 108 4.15 5.83 -5.85
N TYR A 109 5.16 6.25 -5.09
CA TYR A 109 5.09 7.46 -4.24
C TYR A 109 4.93 8.78 -5.03
N VAL A 110 5.15 8.77 -6.35
CA VAL A 110 4.98 10.00 -7.17
C VAL A 110 3.51 10.42 -7.24
N THR A 111 2.57 9.51 -7.16
CA THR A 111 1.13 9.80 -7.26
C THR A 111 0.35 9.51 -6.00
N GLY A 112 0.73 8.49 -5.23
CA GLY A 112 0.03 8.07 -4.03
C GLY A 112 0.62 8.65 -2.74
N PRO A 113 -0.21 9.20 -1.85
CA PRO A 113 0.21 9.54 -0.50
C PRO A 113 0.49 8.29 0.31
N GLU A 114 1.27 8.43 1.37
CA GLU A 114 1.83 7.32 2.14
C GLU A 114 1.44 7.40 3.62
N LEU A 115 0.90 6.29 4.15
CA LEU A 115 0.93 6.00 5.57
C LEU A 115 2.32 5.43 5.89
N GLN A 116 3.11 6.16 6.70
CA GLN A 116 4.48 5.77 7.03
C GLN A 116 4.55 4.52 7.90
N VAL A 117 5.50 3.62 7.58
CA VAL A 117 5.87 2.44 8.36
C VAL A 117 7.35 2.54 8.70
N LEU A 118 7.69 2.78 9.99
CA LEU A 118 9.04 3.19 10.37
C LEU A 118 9.44 2.73 11.77
N ASP A 119 10.72 2.49 11.98
CA ASP A 119 11.34 2.58 13.32
C ASP A 119 11.63 4.05 13.63
N ASP A 120 10.71 4.72 14.32
CA ASP A 120 10.82 6.14 14.67
C ASP A 120 12.07 6.48 15.48
N GLU A 121 12.59 5.51 16.25
CA GLU A 121 13.72 5.73 17.16
C GLU A 121 15.07 5.67 16.45
N ARG A 122 15.23 4.80 15.45
CA ARG A 122 16.54 4.50 14.83
C ARG A 122 16.67 4.97 13.39
N HIS A 123 15.58 4.98 12.63
CA HIS A 123 15.65 5.45 11.25
C HIS A 123 15.80 6.98 11.20
N ALA A 124 16.59 7.49 10.25
CA ALA A 124 16.87 8.93 10.12
C ALA A 124 15.60 9.75 9.88
N ASP A 125 14.67 9.25 9.08
CA ASP A 125 13.41 9.93 8.77
C ASP A 125 12.55 10.19 10.01
N GLY A 126 12.58 9.34 11.02
CA GLY A 126 11.85 9.56 12.27
C GLY A 126 12.28 10.83 13.03
N LYS A 127 13.47 11.36 12.72
CA LYS A 127 14.05 12.57 13.34
C LYS A 127 13.94 13.80 12.44
N ILE A 128 13.90 13.58 11.11
CA ILE A 128 13.80 14.64 10.12
C ILE A 128 12.35 15.12 10.05
N ARG A 129 12.12 16.44 10.22
CA ARG A 129 10.78 17.05 10.17
C ARG A 129 9.76 16.39 11.11
N PHE A 130 10.21 15.99 12.29
CA PHE A 130 9.32 15.44 13.32
C PHE A 130 8.09 16.33 13.55
N PRO A 131 6.84 15.78 13.63
CA PRO A 131 6.49 14.35 13.55
C PRO A 131 6.00 13.89 12.14
N LEU A 132 6.26 14.66 11.09
CA LEU A 132 5.66 14.47 9.76
C LEU A 132 6.08 13.17 9.06
N ARG A 133 7.18 12.53 9.50
CA ARG A 133 7.70 11.30 8.93
C ARG A 133 7.69 10.10 9.89
N THR A 134 6.99 10.23 11.02
CA THR A 134 6.90 9.12 11.98
C THR A 134 5.87 8.08 11.57
N ALA A 135 5.96 6.86 12.14
CA ALA A 135 5.05 5.76 11.84
C ALA A 135 3.57 6.17 11.97
N GLY A 136 2.77 5.86 10.95
CA GLY A 136 1.35 6.19 10.85
C GLY A 136 1.03 7.60 10.32
N SER A 137 1.99 8.53 10.24
CA SER A 137 1.77 9.86 9.66
C SER A 137 1.31 9.78 8.19
N LEU A 138 0.63 10.80 7.70
CA LEU A 138 0.56 11.10 6.29
C LEU A 138 1.90 11.74 5.92
N TYR A 139 2.81 10.94 5.39
CA TYR A 139 4.21 11.26 5.19
C TYR A 139 4.43 12.66 4.61
N GLU A 140 5.27 13.47 5.26
CA GLU A 140 5.60 14.87 4.91
C GLU A 140 4.45 15.89 5.03
N LEU A 141 3.21 15.50 5.23
CA LEU A 141 2.04 16.38 5.22
C LEU A 141 1.39 16.54 6.59
N ILE A 142 1.02 15.43 7.24
CA ILE A 142 0.35 15.45 8.54
C ILE A 142 1.00 14.45 9.48
N GLY A 143 1.61 14.94 10.56
CA GLY A 143 2.17 14.09 11.59
C GLY A 143 1.10 13.44 12.46
N LYS A 144 1.43 12.31 13.10
CA LYS A 144 0.57 11.75 14.15
C LYS A 144 0.47 12.74 15.30
N GLY A 145 -0.74 12.94 15.82
CA GLY A 145 -0.97 13.84 16.95
C GLY A 145 -0.15 13.42 18.19
N MET A 146 0.39 14.38 18.92
CA MET A 146 1.26 14.18 20.11
C MET A 146 0.63 13.33 21.21
N LYS A 147 -0.70 13.23 21.27
CA LYS A 147 -1.43 12.41 22.24
C LYS A 147 -1.58 10.94 21.85
N ALA A 148 -1.22 10.57 20.62
CA ALA A 148 -1.32 9.21 20.16
C ALA A 148 -0.13 8.38 20.70
N LYS A 149 -0.43 7.48 21.60
CA LYS A 149 0.50 6.41 22.01
C LYS A 149 0.16 5.11 21.34
N PRO A 150 0.31 4.88 20.10
CA PRO A 150 0.02 3.54 19.65
C PRO A 150 1.16 2.87 18.92
N TYR A 151 2.35 3.39 19.02
CA TYR A 151 3.50 2.84 18.33
C TYR A 151 4.20 1.79 19.18
N ASN A 152 4.27 0.57 18.71
CA ASN A 152 5.09 -0.51 19.26
C ASN A 152 6.46 -0.49 18.55
N LYS A 153 7.53 -0.68 19.31
CA LYS A 153 8.91 -0.54 18.84
C LYS A 153 9.30 -1.54 17.76
N ALA A 154 10.44 -1.30 17.13
CA ALA A 154 11.04 -2.27 16.21
C ALA A 154 11.14 -3.66 16.84
N GLY A 155 10.77 -4.68 16.09
CA GLY A 155 10.62 -6.07 16.55
C GLY A 155 9.22 -6.43 17.05
N GLU A 156 8.34 -5.47 17.29
CA GLU A 156 6.97 -5.69 17.72
C GLU A 156 5.95 -5.41 16.62
N TRP A 157 4.79 -6.10 16.68
CA TRP A 157 3.72 -5.93 15.72
C TRP A 157 2.91 -4.67 15.97
N ASN A 158 2.64 -3.94 14.89
CA ASN A 158 1.72 -2.80 14.86
C ASN A 158 0.60 -3.10 13.89
N LYS A 159 -0.64 -2.73 14.25
CA LYS A 159 -1.81 -2.82 13.37
C LYS A 159 -2.14 -1.46 12.79
N VAL A 160 -2.29 -1.39 11.47
CA VAL A 160 -2.78 -0.19 10.79
C VAL A 160 -4.12 -0.44 10.14
N ARG A 161 -4.89 0.64 10.01
CA ARG A 161 -6.12 0.71 9.24
C ARG A 161 -6.15 2.05 8.50
N ILE A 162 -6.41 1.99 7.20
CA ILE A 162 -6.69 3.17 6.36
C ILE A 162 -8.16 3.10 5.98
N VAL A 163 -8.92 4.14 6.29
CA VAL A 163 -10.31 4.30 5.84
C VAL A 163 -10.36 5.47 4.87
N PHE A 164 -10.79 5.20 3.64
CA PHE A 164 -11.05 6.22 2.64
C PHE A 164 -12.52 6.13 2.24
N LYS A 165 -13.32 7.12 2.62
CA LYS A 165 -14.77 7.13 2.32
C LYS A 165 -15.24 8.54 2.00
N LYS A 166 -15.81 8.75 0.81
CA LYS A 166 -16.37 10.05 0.39
C LYS A 166 -15.41 11.22 0.65
N ASN A 167 -14.15 11.06 0.24
CA ASN A 167 -13.06 12.01 0.45
C ASN A 167 -12.60 12.19 1.91
N ASN A 168 -13.25 11.62 2.93
CA ASN A 168 -12.68 11.55 4.28
C ASN A 168 -11.67 10.42 4.35
N VAL A 169 -10.45 10.74 4.78
CA VAL A 169 -9.34 9.80 4.90
C VAL A 169 -8.87 9.75 6.34
N GLN A 170 -8.73 8.55 6.87
CA GLN A 170 -8.29 8.32 8.25
C GLN A 170 -7.15 7.31 8.27
N HIS A 171 -6.10 7.61 9.04
CA HIS A 171 -5.09 6.63 9.44
C HIS A 171 -5.30 6.24 10.90
N TRP A 172 -5.32 4.95 11.14
CA TRP A 172 -5.42 4.34 12.46
C TRP A 172 -4.18 3.51 12.74
N LEU A 173 -3.64 3.60 13.93
CA LEU A 173 -2.49 2.83 14.40
C LEU A 173 -2.83 2.24 15.77
N ASN A 174 -2.75 0.91 15.92
CA ASN A 174 -3.05 0.16 17.13
C ASN A 174 -4.39 0.57 17.81
N GLY A 175 -5.43 0.78 16.99
CA GLY A 175 -6.78 1.15 17.44
C GLY A 175 -7.03 2.63 17.66
N ALA A 176 -6.01 3.49 17.59
CA ALA A 176 -6.19 4.94 17.70
C ALA A 176 -6.20 5.62 16.33
N LYS A 177 -7.15 6.53 16.10
CA LYS A 177 -7.15 7.42 14.94
C LYS A 177 -6.09 8.50 15.13
N ILE A 178 -5.08 8.52 14.26
CA ILE A 178 -3.88 9.37 14.40
C ILE A 178 -3.78 10.46 13.35
N VAL A 179 -4.39 10.26 12.18
CA VAL A 179 -4.51 11.24 11.10
C VAL A 179 -5.93 11.22 10.58
N GLU A 180 -6.47 12.39 10.29
CA GLU A 180 -7.72 12.55 9.55
C GLU A 180 -7.63 13.79 8.66
N TYR A 181 -8.11 13.68 7.42
CA TYR A 181 -8.13 14.79 6.48
C TYR A 181 -9.18 14.59 5.38
N THR A 182 -9.50 15.67 4.67
CA THR A 182 -10.37 15.62 3.49
C THR A 182 -9.52 15.64 2.21
N TRP A 183 -9.61 14.58 1.41
CA TRP A 183 -8.94 14.48 0.12
C TRP A 183 -9.36 15.63 -0.80
N GLY A 184 -8.36 16.31 -1.39
CA GLY A 184 -8.59 17.41 -2.32
C GLY A 184 -9.06 18.72 -1.69
N SER A 185 -9.12 18.82 -0.34
CA SER A 185 -9.43 20.07 0.33
C SER A 185 -8.34 21.13 0.13
N ASP A 186 -8.67 22.39 0.37
CA ASP A 186 -7.73 23.49 0.22
C ASP A 186 -6.60 23.41 1.27
N GLU A 187 -6.89 22.87 2.46
CA GLU A 187 -5.90 22.60 3.49
C GLU A 187 -4.84 21.60 3.00
N ILE A 188 -5.27 20.49 2.40
CA ILE A 188 -4.34 19.50 1.83
C ILE A 188 -3.55 20.07 0.67
N LYS A 189 -4.19 20.81 -0.23
CA LYS A 189 -3.49 21.51 -1.34
C LYS A 189 -2.43 22.46 -0.81
N ALA A 190 -2.75 23.23 0.24
CA ALA A 190 -1.79 24.14 0.86
C ALA A 190 -0.59 23.39 1.50
N LEU A 191 -0.83 22.24 2.14
CA LEU A 191 0.25 21.39 2.68
C LEU A 191 1.14 20.84 1.57
N ILE A 192 0.56 20.35 0.46
CA ILE A 192 1.30 19.88 -0.71
C ILE A 192 2.20 20.99 -1.26
N GLN A 193 1.68 22.22 -1.42
CA GLN A 193 2.45 23.35 -1.93
C GLN A 193 3.64 23.73 -1.03
N LYS A 194 3.57 23.45 0.29
CA LYS A 194 4.65 23.70 1.26
C LYS A 194 5.60 22.51 1.42
N SER A 195 5.36 21.40 0.72
CA SER A 195 6.13 20.17 0.82
C SER A 195 7.03 19.92 -0.40
N LYS A 196 7.82 18.85 -0.36
CA LYS A 196 8.58 18.37 -1.53
C LYS A 196 7.69 17.94 -2.70
N PHE A 197 6.41 17.65 -2.43
CA PHE A 197 5.46 17.18 -3.44
C PHE A 197 4.92 18.27 -4.37
N LYS A 198 5.21 19.54 -4.12
CA LYS A 198 4.70 20.68 -4.91
C LYS A 198 4.99 20.58 -6.41
N THR A 199 6.07 19.89 -6.78
CA THR A 199 6.50 19.70 -8.17
C THR A 199 6.16 18.31 -8.74
N TRP A 200 5.49 17.47 -7.95
CA TRP A 200 5.15 16.09 -8.37
C TRP A 200 3.81 16.10 -9.09
N GLU A 201 3.88 15.91 -10.40
CA GLU A 201 2.70 15.85 -11.25
C GLU A 201 1.80 14.67 -10.88
N GLY A 202 0.51 14.93 -10.67
CA GLY A 202 -0.48 13.92 -10.35
C GLY A 202 -0.49 13.45 -8.88
N PHE A 203 0.34 14.01 -8.00
CA PHE A 203 0.35 13.63 -6.59
C PHE A 203 -0.98 13.96 -5.91
N MET A 204 -1.61 12.96 -5.29
CA MET A 204 -2.93 13.06 -4.64
C MET A 204 -4.06 13.59 -5.55
N GLN A 205 -4.05 13.25 -6.84
CA GLN A 205 -5.08 13.72 -7.78
C GLN A 205 -5.94 12.57 -8.36
N GLN A 206 -5.65 11.33 -8.00
CA GLN A 206 -6.31 10.18 -8.60
C GLN A 206 -7.71 9.94 -8.00
N PRO A 207 -8.77 9.77 -8.83
CA PRO A 207 -10.12 9.47 -8.35
C PRO A 207 -10.23 8.04 -7.79
N GLN A 208 -9.35 7.14 -8.26
CA GLN A 208 -9.17 5.77 -7.79
C GLN A 208 -7.74 5.33 -8.01
N GLY A 209 -7.29 4.27 -7.37
CA GLY A 209 -5.96 3.73 -7.61
C GLY A 209 -5.66 2.50 -6.76
N HIS A 210 -4.45 1.99 -6.95
CA HIS A 210 -3.98 0.81 -6.23
C HIS A 210 -3.57 1.17 -4.80
N ILE A 211 -3.65 0.18 -3.90
CA ILE A 211 -2.96 0.22 -2.60
C ILE A 211 -1.61 -0.46 -2.83
N VAL A 212 -0.55 0.20 -2.37
CA VAL A 212 0.82 -0.24 -2.62
C VAL A 212 1.58 -0.34 -1.31
N ILE A 213 2.24 -1.48 -1.08
CA ILE A 213 3.13 -1.71 0.07
C ILE A 213 4.57 -1.54 -0.41
N GLN A 214 5.29 -0.60 0.19
CA GLN A 214 6.63 -0.22 -0.23
C GLN A 214 7.68 -1.24 0.21
N HIS A 215 8.65 -1.50 -0.68
CA HIS A 215 9.91 -2.14 -0.37
C HIS A 215 11.05 -1.11 -0.35
N HIS A 216 11.28 -0.48 0.80
CA HIS A 216 12.30 0.58 0.90
C HIS A 216 13.75 0.05 0.86
N GLY A 217 13.96 -1.21 1.24
CA GLY A 217 15.27 -1.87 1.21
C GLY A 217 15.69 -2.52 2.53
N GLU A 218 15.01 -2.22 3.61
CA GLU A 218 15.17 -2.79 4.94
C GLU A 218 14.27 -4.00 5.16
N GLU A 219 14.44 -4.68 6.28
CA GLU A 219 13.65 -5.84 6.65
C GLU A 219 12.36 -5.44 7.33
N VAL A 220 11.24 -5.77 6.70
CA VAL A 220 9.87 -5.50 7.19
C VAL A 220 8.99 -6.72 6.96
N TRP A 221 8.12 -7.01 7.91
CA TRP A 221 7.15 -8.11 7.85
C TRP A 221 5.73 -7.56 7.83
N TYR A 222 4.87 -8.21 7.05
CA TYR A 222 3.44 -7.94 6.98
C TYR A 222 2.64 -9.22 7.15
N ARG A 223 1.47 -9.12 7.81
CA ARG A 223 0.50 -10.22 7.93
C ARG A 223 -0.93 -9.70 8.01
N ALA A 224 -1.90 -10.60 7.93
CA ALA A 224 -3.34 -10.28 8.01
C ALA A 224 -3.73 -9.11 7.08
N ILE A 225 -3.28 -9.19 5.80
CA ILE A 225 -3.49 -8.12 4.83
C ILE A 225 -4.86 -8.30 4.19
N ARG A 226 -5.75 -7.31 4.34
CA ARG A 226 -7.08 -7.36 3.79
C ARG A 226 -7.61 -5.98 3.40
N VAL A 227 -8.55 -5.95 2.47
CA VAL A 227 -9.20 -4.73 2.00
C VAL A 227 -10.68 -4.98 1.77
N ARG A 228 -11.52 -3.96 1.90
CA ARG A 228 -12.93 -3.99 1.44
C ARG A 228 -13.30 -2.69 0.76
N LYS A 229 -14.25 -2.75 -0.18
CA LYS A 229 -14.89 -1.58 -0.77
C LYS A 229 -15.93 -1.02 0.23
N LEU A 230 -16.07 0.32 0.27
CA LEU A 230 -17.02 1.03 1.15
C LEU A 230 -18.08 1.75 0.34
#